data_5278811965a2bebf9f8d2f007bf7aa6c
#
_entry.id   5278811965a2bebf9f8d2f007bf7aa6c
#
_cell.length_a   1.000
_cell.length_b   1.000
_cell.length_c   1.000
_cell.angle_alpha   90.00
_cell.angle_beta   90.00
_cell.angle_gamma   90.00
#
_symmetry.space_group_name_H-M   'P 1'
#
loop_
_entity.id
_entity.type
_entity.pdbx_description
1 polymer ?
#
loop_
_entity_poly.entity_id
_entity_poly.type
_entity_poly.pdbx_seq_one_letter_code
_entity_poly.pdbx_strand_id
1 'polypeptide(L)'
;LSIKQSNLCSEIILPTDKERTAVCCLSSVNLEYYDTWKKNEYFLKDIAEMLDNVLSYFIENAPDSVSRASYSASRERSIGIGALGWHAYLQKKNIPWESASAVSKNKQIFKTIRTTLDEANLEIGKARGEAPDAEGTGRRFSHLMAIAPNASSSIIMGNTSPSIEPFRAN
;
A
#
# COMPACT_ATOMS: atom_id res chain seq x y z
N LEU A 1 3.53 -22.05 4.30
CA LEU A 1 4.47 -20.92 4.24
C LEU A 1 4.71 -20.36 5.64
N SER A 2 5.95 -20.11 6.00
CA SER A 2 6.30 -19.51 7.29
C SER A 2 6.94 -18.14 7.07
N ILE A 3 6.54 -17.16 7.88
CA ILE A 3 7.14 -15.84 7.92
C ILE A 3 8.36 -15.89 8.84
N LYS A 4 9.51 -15.43 8.35
CA LYS A 4 10.78 -15.48 9.11
C LYS A 4 11.30 -14.09 9.47
N GLN A 5 10.92 -13.06 8.73
CA GLN A 5 11.38 -11.68 8.90
C GLN A 5 10.42 -10.70 8.24
N SER A 6 10.53 -9.43 8.59
CA SER A 6 9.91 -8.32 7.88
C SER A 6 10.88 -7.74 6.83
N ASN A 7 10.41 -6.80 6.00
CA ASN A 7 11.28 -5.94 5.22
C ASN A 7 12.03 -4.94 6.12
N LEU A 8 12.92 -4.13 5.53
CA LEU A 8 13.80 -3.19 6.24
C LEU A 8 13.04 -2.24 7.18
N CYS A 9 11.95 -1.66 6.71
CA CYS A 9 11.16 -0.67 7.47
C CYS A 9 10.03 -1.29 8.30
N SER A 10 9.93 -2.62 8.34
CA SER A 10 8.94 -3.39 9.10
C SER A 10 7.47 -3.10 8.77
N GLU A 11 7.20 -2.47 7.61
CA GLU A 11 5.83 -2.13 7.18
C GLU A 11 5.07 -3.29 6.56
N ILE A 12 5.77 -4.36 6.19
CA ILE A 12 5.15 -5.53 5.56
C ILE A 12 5.84 -6.82 5.98
N ILE A 13 5.05 -7.87 6.12
CA ILE A 13 5.50 -9.21 6.47
C ILE A 13 4.98 -10.18 5.41
N LEU A 14 5.90 -10.77 4.65
CA LEU A 14 5.60 -11.70 3.57
C LEU A 14 6.44 -12.97 3.73
N PRO A 15 5.95 -14.13 3.25
CA PRO A 15 6.70 -15.38 3.35
C PRO A 15 7.96 -15.35 2.50
N THR A 16 9.05 -15.86 3.08
CA THR A 16 10.33 -16.06 2.40
C THR A 16 10.87 -17.45 2.73
N ASP A 17 11.56 -18.06 1.79
CA ASP A 17 12.25 -19.33 1.97
C ASP A 17 13.43 -19.45 0.98
N LYS A 18 13.98 -20.65 0.82
CA LYS A 18 15.08 -20.89 -0.11
C LYS A 18 14.70 -20.71 -1.59
N GLU A 19 13.41 -20.73 -1.92
CA GLU A 19 12.89 -20.58 -3.29
C GLU A 19 12.19 -19.23 -3.51
N ARG A 20 11.89 -18.48 -2.43
CA ARG A 20 11.15 -17.23 -2.45
C ARG A 20 11.91 -16.10 -1.80
N THR A 21 12.05 -15.01 -2.52
CA THR A 21 12.42 -13.71 -1.97
C THR A 21 11.21 -12.80 -2.09
N ALA A 22 10.64 -12.41 -0.95
CA ALA A 22 9.42 -11.60 -0.93
C ALA A 22 9.58 -10.27 -1.68
N VAL A 23 8.54 -9.91 -2.44
CA VAL A 23 8.46 -8.65 -3.20
C VAL A 23 7.11 -8.00 -2.93
N CYS A 24 7.12 -6.71 -2.66
CA CYS A 24 5.92 -5.90 -2.57
C CYS A 24 6.13 -4.58 -3.31
N CYS A 25 5.19 -4.25 -4.20
CA CYS A 25 5.14 -2.93 -4.82
C CYS A 25 4.39 -1.96 -3.91
N LEU A 26 5.06 -0.86 -3.55
CA LEU A 26 4.55 0.12 -2.60
C LEU A 26 4.10 1.41 -3.29
N SER A 27 3.03 2.00 -2.79
CA SER A 27 2.59 3.36 -3.08
C SER A 27 1.99 3.98 -1.83
N SER A 28 1.90 5.31 -1.79
CA SER A 28 1.25 6.01 -0.67
C SER A 28 0.40 7.15 -1.17
N VAL A 29 -0.80 7.30 -0.60
CA VAL A 29 -1.72 8.39 -0.89
C VAL A 29 -1.48 9.57 0.04
N ASN A 30 -1.53 10.80 -0.48
CA ASN A 30 -1.37 11.99 0.32
C ASN A 30 -2.69 12.35 1.02
N LEU A 31 -2.74 12.13 2.34
CA LEU A 31 -3.92 12.40 3.16
C LEU A 31 -4.21 13.89 3.34
N GLU A 32 -3.23 14.77 3.16
CA GLU A 32 -3.48 16.22 3.18
C GLU A 32 -4.56 16.61 2.16
N TYR A 33 -4.66 15.87 1.06
CA TYR A 33 -5.65 16.04 0.00
C TYR A 33 -6.79 15.02 0.04
N TYR A 34 -6.99 14.31 1.16
CA TYR A 34 -8.01 13.29 1.32
C TYR A 34 -9.40 13.78 0.88
N ASP A 35 -9.83 14.96 1.33
CA ASP A 35 -11.15 15.50 1.00
C ASP A 35 -11.35 15.82 -0.49
N THR A 36 -10.28 15.88 -1.25
CA THR A 36 -10.30 16.06 -2.69
C THR A 36 -10.39 14.70 -3.39
N TRP A 37 -9.41 13.82 -3.17
CA TRP A 37 -9.33 12.58 -3.91
C TRP A 37 -10.37 11.53 -3.49
N LYS A 38 -10.89 11.55 -2.27
CA LYS A 38 -11.98 10.65 -1.86
C LYS A 38 -13.27 10.79 -2.67
N LYS A 39 -13.42 11.88 -3.43
CA LYS A 39 -14.58 12.13 -4.31
C LYS A 39 -14.47 11.37 -5.63
N ASN A 40 -13.29 10.90 -5.97
CA ASN A 40 -13.04 10.07 -7.14
C ASN A 40 -13.09 8.60 -6.73
N GLU A 41 -14.14 7.91 -7.10
CA GLU A 41 -14.37 6.49 -6.77
C GLU A 41 -13.34 5.54 -7.39
N TYR A 42 -12.70 5.97 -8.48
CA TYR A 42 -11.68 5.16 -9.17
C TYR A 42 -10.26 5.36 -8.61
N PHE A 43 -10.00 6.41 -7.85
CA PHE A 43 -8.64 6.82 -7.46
C PHE A 43 -7.81 5.70 -6.82
N LEU A 44 -8.35 5.01 -5.82
CA LEU A 44 -7.63 3.92 -5.14
C LEU A 44 -7.56 2.66 -6.00
N LYS A 45 -8.57 2.40 -6.82
CA LYS A 45 -8.58 1.29 -7.77
C LYS A 45 -7.51 1.47 -8.85
N ASP A 46 -7.41 2.67 -9.41
CA ASP A 46 -6.40 3.01 -10.42
C ASP A 46 -4.97 2.82 -9.88
N ILE A 47 -4.74 3.19 -8.60
CA ILE A 47 -3.46 2.94 -7.94
C ILE A 47 -3.20 1.43 -7.80
N ALA A 48 -4.20 0.65 -7.40
CA ALA A 48 -4.05 -0.80 -7.28
C ALA A 48 -3.77 -1.45 -8.64
N GLU A 49 -4.47 -1.03 -9.70
CA GLU A 49 -4.22 -1.50 -11.07
C GLU A 49 -2.84 -1.09 -11.60
N MET A 50 -2.40 0.13 -11.30
CA MET A 50 -1.05 0.60 -11.63
C MET A 50 0.01 -0.30 -10.99
N LEU A 51 -0.14 -0.61 -9.69
CA LEU A 51 0.79 -1.50 -9.00
C LEU A 51 0.74 -2.95 -9.51
N ASP A 52 -0.44 -3.44 -9.92
CA ASP A 52 -0.58 -4.73 -10.61
C ASP A 52 0.20 -4.77 -11.93
N ASN A 53 0.13 -3.67 -12.69
CA ASN A 53 0.88 -3.54 -13.94
C ASN A 53 2.39 -3.50 -13.70
N VAL A 54 2.86 -2.79 -12.65
CA VAL A 54 4.27 -2.77 -12.23
C VAL A 54 4.75 -4.18 -11.85
N LEU A 55 3.94 -4.92 -11.08
CA LEU A 55 4.26 -6.32 -10.75
C LEU A 55 4.31 -7.21 -12.00
N SER A 56 3.37 -7.08 -12.92
CA SER A 56 3.35 -7.84 -14.17
C SER A 56 4.59 -7.55 -15.00
N TYR A 57 4.94 -6.28 -15.16
CA TYR A 57 6.15 -5.89 -15.88
C TYR A 57 7.43 -6.47 -15.22
N PHE A 58 7.51 -6.41 -13.88
CA PHE A 58 8.63 -7.02 -13.16
C PHE A 58 8.70 -8.54 -13.37
N ILE A 59 7.57 -9.24 -13.25
CA ILE A 59 7.53 -10.70 -13.41
C ILE A 59 7.98 -11.12 -14.82
N GLU A 60 7.57 -10.36 -15.84
CA GLU A 60 7.87 -10.66 -17.25
C GLU A 60 9.30 -10.29 -17.68
N ASN A 61 9.90 -9.28 -17.03
CA ASN A 61 11.18 -8.71 -17.47
C ASN A 61 12.33 -8.89 -16.45
N ALA A 62 12.07 -9.53 -15.31
CA ALA A 62 13.10 -9.72 -14.29
C ALA A 62 14.20 -10.66 -14.81
N PRO A 63 15.50 -10.32 -14.63
CA PRO A 63 16.60 -11.18 -15.03
C PRO A 63 16.66 -12.43 -14.14
N ASP A 64 17.24 -13.50 -14.68
CA ASP A 64 17.38 -14.81 -13.98
C ASP A 64 18.07 -14.69 -12.62
N SER A 65 18.93 -13.72 -12.44
CA SER A 65 19.62 -13.45 -11.15
C SER A 65 18.70 -13.14 -10.00
N VAL A 66 17.46 -12.71 -10.27
CA VAL A 66 16.40 -12.43 -9.28
C VAL A 66 15.18 -13.32 -9.45
N SER A 67 15.33 -14.51 -10.02
CA SER A 67 14.25 -15.46 -10.31
C SER A 67 13.40 -15.81 -9.07
N ARG A 68 14.01 -15.91 -7.87
CA ARG A 68 13.26 -16.14 -6.62
C ARG A 68 12.34 -14.97 -6.24
N ALA A 69 12.71 -13.74 -6.60
CA ALA A 69 11.87 -12.57 -6.39
C ALA A 69 10.72 -12.52 -7.41
N SER A 70 11.02 -12.80 -8.68
CA SER A 70 10.01 -12.90 -9.73
C SER A 70 9.01 -14.03 -9.44
N TYR A 71 9.48 -15.19 -8.99
CA TYR A 71 8.62 -16.29 -8.57
C TYR A 71 7.71 -15.89 -7.41
N SER A 72 8.26 -15.30 -6.34
CA SER A 72 7.46 -14.81 -5.21
C SER A 72 6.41 -13.80 -5.64
N ALA A 73 6.80 -12.82 -6.47
CA ALA A 73 5.89 -11.81 -7.00
C ALA A 73 4.74 -12.44 -7.81
N SER A 74 5.02 -13.44 -8.65
CA SER A 74 4.00 -14.14 -9.44
C SER A 74 3.00 -14.92 -8.59
N ARG A 75 3.46 -15.47 -7.46
CA ARG A 75 2.63 -16.26 -6.54
C ARG A 75 1.72 -15.40 -5.67
N GLU A 76 2.25 -14.33 -5.11
CA GLU A 76 1.56 -13.52 -4.10
C GLU A 76 0.88 -12.28 -4.69
N ARG A 77 1.48 -11.69 -5.72
CA ARG A 77 1.08 -10.38 -6.26
C ARG A 77 0.84 -9.35 -5.16
N SER A 78 1.75 -9.28 -4.19
CA SER A 78 1.63 -8.41 -3.03
C SER A 78 1.83 -6.95 -3.39
N ILE A 79 0.89 -6.10 -3.01
CA ILE A 79 1.00 -4.64 -3.08
C ILE A 79 0.86 -4.04 -1.70
N GLY A 80 1.39 -2.84 -1.50
CA GLY A 80 1.30 -2.12 -0.24
C GLY A 80 0.93 -0.66 -0.48
N ILE A 81 -0.36 -0.34 -0.41
CA ILE A 81 -0.84 1.04 -0.51
C ILE A 81 -0.91 1.61 0.91
N GLY A 82 -0.08 2.62 1.16
CA GLY A 82 0.01 3.32 2.43
C GLY A 82 -0.46 4.77 2.34
N ALA A 83 -0.01 5.56 3.30
CA ALA A 83 -0.38 6.95 3.40
C ALA A 83 0.81 7.82 3.82
N LEU A 84 0.77 9.08 3.41
CA LEU A 84 1.60 10.17 3.92
C LEU A 84 0.72 11.39 4.15
N GLY A 85 1.25 12.42 4.83
CA GLY A 85 0.50 13.67 5.04
C GLY A 85 -0.56 13.61 6.15
N TRP A 86 -0.49 12.63 7.06
CA TRP A 86 -1.47 12.53 8.14
C TRP A 86 -1.43 13.74 9.08
N HIS A 87 -0.25 14.13 9.55
CA HIS A 87 -0.12 15.31 10.42
C HIS A 87 -0.51 16.61 9.69
N ALA A 88 -0.10 16.77 8.43
CA ALA A 88 -0.51 17.89 7.60
C ALA A 88 -2.04 17.99 7.45
N TYR A 89 -2.73 16.85 7.26
CA TYR A 89 -4.19 16.80 7.25
C TYR A 89 -4.80 17.29 8.56
N LEU A 90 -4.28 16.82 9.70
CA LEU A 90 -4.78 17.23 11.01
C LEU A 90 -4.57 18.74 11.24
N GLN A 91 -3.40 19.28 10.90
CA GLN A 91 -3.11 20.73 10.99
C GLN A 91 -4.08 21.54 10.11
N LYS A 92 -4.29 21.12 8.87
CA LYS A 92 -5.23 21.77 7.95
C LYS A 92 -6.68 21.78 8.46
N LYS A 93 -7.03 20.82 9.32
CA LYS A 93 -8.35 20.71 9.97
C LYS A 93 -8.42 21.32 11.36
N ASN A 94 -7.33 21.88 11.86
CA ASN A 94 -7.22 22.34 13.25
C ASN A 94 -7.57 21.25 14.27
N ILE A 95 -7.16 20.01 14.01
CA ILE A 95 -7.38 18.86 14.89
C ILE A 95 -6.08 18.58 15.66
N PRO A 96 -6.08 18.70 17.00
CA PRO A 96 -4.91 18.33 17.79
C PRO A 96 -4.55 16.86 17.63
N TRP A 97 -3.24 16.57 17.53
CA TRP A 97 -2.71 15.22 17.27
C TRP A 97 -3.23 14.16 18.26
N GLU A 98 -3.23 14.46 19.56
CA GLU A 98 -3.61 13.53 20.62
C GLU A 98 -5.12 13.54 20.93
N SER A 99 -5.93 14.17 20.08
CA SER A 99 -7.37 14.32 20.35
C SER A 99 -8.17 13.07 19.97
N ALA A 100 -9.31 12.88 20.64
CA ALA A 100 -10.30 11.88 20.27
C ALA A 100 -10.81 12.08 18.82
N SER A 101 -10.84 13.34 18.35
CA SER A 101 -11.18 13.67 16.96
C SER A 101 -10.16 13.13 15.97
N ALA A 102 -8.85 13.19 16.28
CA ALA A 102 -7.81 12.61 15.44
C ALA A 102 -7.96 11.08 15.36
N VAL A 103 -8.20 10.42 16.49
CA VAL A 103 -8.46 8.96 16.53
C VAL A 103 -9.68 8.59 15.69
N SER A 104 -10.77 9.35 15.80
CA SER A 104 -11.99 9.12 15.02
C SER A 104 -11.75 9.29 13.52
N LYS A 105 -11.04 10.35 13.12
CA LYS A 105 -10.69 10.59 11.72
C LYS A 105 -9.77 9.52 11.15
N ASN A 106 -8.77 9.09 11.92
CA ASN A 106 -7.90 7.99 11.54
C ASN A 106 -8.71 6.74 11.20
N LYS A 107 -9.56 6.30 12.13
CA LYS A 107 -10.43 5.13 11.93
C LYS A 107 -11.32 5.28 10.69
N GLN A 108 -11.94 6.44 10.50
CA GLN A 108 -12.80 6.71 9.36
C GLN A 108 -12.05 6.62 8.03
N ILE A 109 -10.91 7.31 7.93
CA ILE A 109 -10.12 7.40 6.70
C ILE A 109 -9.58 6.02 6.32
N PHE A 110 -8.91 5.33 7.24
CA PHE A 110 -8.31 4.03 6.96
C PHE A 110 -9.35 2.93 6.76
N LYS A 111 -10.53 3.02 7.38
CA LYS A 111 -11.65 2.14 7.06
C LYS A 111 -12.11 2.34 5.61
N THR A 112 -12.27 3.59 5.17
CA THR A 112 -12.64 3.90 3.78
C THR A 112 -11.60 3.34 2.80
N ILE A 113 -10.32 3.64 3.02
CA ILE A 113 -9.23 3.14 2.17
C ILE A 113 -9.26 1.61 2.11
N ARG A 114 -9.36 0.96 3.26
CA ARG A 114 -9.37 -0.51 3.33
C ARG A 114 -10.55 -1.12 2.59
N THR A 115 -11.77 -0.61 2.82
CA THR A 115 -12.97 -1.14 2.17
C THR A 115 -12.89 -0.98 0.66
N THR A 116 -12.50 0.22 0.17
CA THR A 116 -12.36 0.46 -1.27
C THR A 116 -11.30 -0.43 -1.91
N LEU A 117 -10.17 -0.66 -1.23
CA LEU A 117 -9.12 -1.55 -1.74
C LEU A 117 -9.53 -3.02 -1.70
N ASP A 118 -10.29 -3.47 -0.70
CA ASP A 118 -10.83 -4.84 -0.67
C ASP A 118 -11.80 -5.07 -1.83
N GLU A 119 -12.67 -4.10 -2.14
CA GLU A 119 -13.57 -4.14 -3.30
C GLU A 119 -12.79 -4.17 -4.62
N ALA A 120 -11.82 -3.27 -4.79
CA ALA A 120 -10.93 -3.23 -5.94
C ALA A 120 -10.17 -4.56 -6.15
N ASN A 121 -9.71 -5.18 -5.05
CA ASN A 121 -9.01 -6.46 -5.10
C ASN A 121 -9.88 -7.57 -5.70
N LEU A 122 -11.15 -7.64 -5.31
CA LEU A 122 -12.11 -8.61 -5.86
C LEU A 122 -12.45 -8.31 -7.32
N GLU A 123 -12.65 -7.04 -7.68
CA GLU A 123 -12.94 -6.65 -9.06
C GLU A 123 -11.78 -6.97 -10.00
N ILE A 124 -10.54 -6.61 -9.59
CA ILE A 124 -9.34 -6.90 -10.38
C ILE A 124 -9.08 -8.41 -10.44
N GLY A 125 -9.33 -9.13 -9.35
CA GLY A 125 -9.25 -10.59 -9.30
C GLY A 125 -10.22 -11.26 -10.28
N LYS A 126 -11.46 -10.76 -10.36
CA LYS A 126 -12.45 -11.22 -11.35
C LYS A 126 -12.03 -10.93 -12.79
N ALA A 127 -11.41 -9.78 -13.03
CA ALA A 127 -11.03 -9.33 -14.38
C ALA A 127 -9.72 -9.98 -14.87
N ARG A 128 -8.73 -10.19 -13.99
CA ARG A 128 -7.35 -10.59 -14.33
C ARG A 128 -6.92 -11.93 -13.73
N GLY A 129 -7.79 -12.59 -12.98
CA GLY A 129 -7.48 -13.82 -12.24
C GLY A 129 -6.94 -13.56 -10.83
N GLU A 130 -7.04 -14.56 -9.99
CA GLU A 130 -6.55 -14.52 -8.60
C GLU A 130 -5.03 -14.67 -8.55
N ALA A 131 -4.41 -14.17 -7.47
CA ALA A 131 -3.05 -14.57 -7.16
C ALA A 131 -3.01 -16.06 -6.78
N PRO A 132 -2.03 -16.84 -7.26
CA PRO A 132 -1.97 -18.28 -6.94
C PRO A 132 -1.96 -18.59 -5.45
N ASP A 133 -1.39 -17.72 -4.61
CA ASP A 133 -1.40 -17.89 -3.15
C ASP A 133 -2.67 -17.36 -2.48
N ALA A 134 -3.60 -16.81 -3.24
CA ALA A 134 -4.94 -16.39 -2.82
C ALA A 134 -6.06 -17.16 -3.56
N GLU A 135 -5.73 -18.29 -4.15
CA GLU A 135 -6.67 -19.12 -4.92
C GLU A 135 -7.94 -19.45 -4.11
N GLY A 136 -9.09 -19.37 -4.74
CA GLY A 136 -10.40 -19.59 -4.13
C GLY A 136 -10.94 -18.44 -3.29
N THR A 137 -10.22 -17.30 -3.24
CA THR A 137 -10.66 -16.13 -2.47
C THR A 137 -11.26 -15.02 -3.34
N GLY A 138 -11.16 -15.09 -4.65
CA GLY A 138 -11.52 -14.04 -5.59
C GLY A 138 -10.52 -12.87 -5.69
N ARG A 139 -9.40 -12.94 -4.97
CA ARG A 139 -8.48 -11.81 -4.78
C ARG A 139 -7.32 -11.81 -5.77
N ARG A 140 -7.06 -10.65 -6.37
CA ARG A 140 -5.88 -10.43 -7.21
C ARG A 140 -4.59 -10.32 -6.42
N PHE A 141 -4.66 -9.78 -5.21
CA PHE A 141 -3.52 -9.51 -4.35
C PHE A 141 -3.65 -10.27 -3.04
N SER A 142 -2.58 -10.93 -2.60
CA SER A 142 -2.52 -11.56 -1.27
C SER A 142 -2.40 -10.52 -0.15
N HIS A 143 -1.82 -9.35 -0.44
CA HIS A 143 -1.60 -8.24 0.48
C HIS A 143 -1.90 -6.90 -0.20
N LEU A 144 -2.48 -5.93 0.52
CA LEU A 144 -3.00 -4.68 -0.05
C LEU A 144 -2.38 -3.41 0.52
N MET A 145 -2.06 -3.39 1.80
CA MET A 145 -1.73 -2.14 2.51
C MET A 145 -0.43 -2.27 3.28
N ALA A 146 0.38 -1.23 3.19
CA ALA A 146 1.59 -1.10 4.01
C ALA A 146 1.86 0.39 4.28
N ILE A 147 2.18 0.74 5.51
CA ILE A 147 2.49 2.12 5.91
C ILE A 147 4.01 2.31 5.84
N ALA A 148 4.48 2.75 4.68
CA ALA A 148 5.89 3.03 4.45
C ALA A 148 6.34 4.37 5.05
N PRO A 149 7.63 4.59 5.34
CA PRO A 149 8.12 5.83 5.99
C PRO A 149 7.95 7.11 5.18
N ASN A 150 8.06 7.05 3.86
CA ASN A 150 7.80 8.16 2.92
C ASN A 150 8.60 9.46 3.13
N ALA A 151 9.81 9.40 3.70
CA ALA A 151 10.59 10.59 4.01
C ALA A 151 10.87 11.47 2.77
N SER A 152 11.41 10.89 1.70
CA SER A 152 11.68 11.63 0.45
C SER A 152 10.41 11.92 -0.34
N SER A 153 9.47 10.98 -0.37
CA SER A 153 8.19 11.15 -1.09
C SER A 153 7.38 12.32 -0.54
N SER A 154 7.39 12.54 0.78
CA SER A 154 6.67 13.65 1.40
C SER A 154 7.20 15.02 0.94
N ILE A 155 8.51 15.14 0.71
CA ILE A 155 9.13 16.36 0.18
C ILE A 155 8.66 16.61 -1.26
N ILE A 156 8.73 15.57 -2.11
CA ILE A 156 8.34 15.65 -3.52
C ILE A 156 6.85 15.94 -3.68
N MET A 157 6.02 15.40 -2.79
CA MET A 157 4.56 15.57 -2.81
C MET A 157 4.09 16.86 -2.12
N GLY A 158 4.85 17.93 -2.22
CA GLY A 158 4.49 19.26 -1.73
C GLY A 158 4.97 19.57 -0.31
N ASN A 159 6.02 18.90 0.14
CA ASN A 159 6.60 19.09 1.48
C ASN A 159 5.56 18.84 2.59
N THR A 160 4.78 17.78 2.43
CA THR A 160 3.80 17.33 3.44
C THR A 160 4.46 16.50 4.53
N SER A 161 3.73 16.14 5.59
CA SER A 161 4.28 15.29 6.65
C SER A 161 4.55 13.86 6.17
N PRO A 162 5.65 13.21 6.63
CA PRO A 162 5.99 11.86 6.20
C PRO A 162 5.04 10.83 6.82
N SER A 163 4.62 9.85 6.05
CA SER A 163 3.82 8.72 6.52
C SER A 163 2.65 9.17 7.43
N ILE A 164 2.50 8.50 8.56
CA ILE A 164 1.59 8.84 9.65
C ILE A 164 2.29 9.57 10.80
N GLU A 165 3.52 10.03 10.59
CA GLU A 165 4.34 10.72 11.58
C GLU A 165 4.07 12.22 11.58
N PRO A 166 4.33 12.91 12.71
CA PRO A 166 4.33 14.37 12.71
C PRO A 166 5.46 14.92 11.84
N PHE A 167 5.36 16.20 11.45
CA PHE A 167 6.50 16.92 10.89
C PHE A 167 7.67 16.85 11.88
N ARG A 168 8.87 16.69 11.34
CA ARG A 168 10.07 16.81 12.16
C ARG A 168 10.17 18.24 12.66
N ALA A 169 10.39 18.40 13.95
CA ALA A 169 10.69 19.72 14.51
C ALA A 169 12.02 20.24 13.91
N ASN A 170 12.04 21.48 13.51
CA ASN A 170 13.25 22.20 13.12
C ASN A 170 13.90 22.78 14.37
#